data_28a4f8b038abca4a04ab7d24eb02e8b4
#
_entry.id   28a4f8b038abca4a04ab7d24eb02e8b4
#
_cell.length_a   1.000
_cell.length_b   1.000
_cell.length_c   1.000
_cell.angle_alpha   90.00
_cell.angle_beta   90.00
_cell.angle_gamma   90.00
#
_symmetry.space_group_name_H-M   'P 1'
#
loop_
_entity.id
_entity.type
_entity.pdbx_description
1 polymer ?
#
loop_
_entity_poly.entity_id
_entity_poly.type
_entity_poly.pdbx_seq_one_letter_code
_entity_poly.pdbx_strand_id
1 'polypeptide(L)'
;PESLQFAVRHFILASAILLSKQKNQSRIHTHMVIHAFREVEKHSIIYNWVANYIETIKGSIEDSLSGESNDAFVLFFDTYNKCFTDDVKQNSPFDKHLLQLMSDVLDNIGIALHNGKDQGTRDSIKFKSHQIYIGAQLLERGITFDRLLTTYFTRWPRSDGNMDTNLQRARWFGYRLKYAELIKLFTTETIADEFSFLAEM
;
A
#
# COMPACT_ATOMS: atom_id res chain seq x y z
N PRO A 1 -12.57 5.58 -5.06
CA PRO A 1 -11.98 6.91 -5.22
C PRO A 1 -10.68 6.82 -6.00
N GLU A 2 -10.41 7.78 -6.87
CA GLU A 2 -9.20 7.80 -7.72
C GLU A 2 -7.91 7.79 -6.89
N SER A 3 -7.88 8.52 -5.78
CA SER A 3 -6.74 8.55 -4.86
C SER A 3 -6.41 7.18 -4.24
N LEU A 4 -7.43 6.35 -3.96
CA LEU A 4 -7.22 5.01 -3.46
C LEU A 4 -6.72 4.07 -4.57
N GLN A 5 -7.22 4.21 -5.82
CA GLN A 5 -6.68 3.50 -6.98
C GLN A 5 -5.20 3.80 -7.15
N PHE A 6 -4.84 5.06 -7.06
CA PHE A 6 -3.47 5.53 -7.17
C PHE A 6 -2.58 4.94 -6.07
N ALA A 7 -3.06 4.88 -4.82
CA ALA A 7 -2.34 4.25 -3.71
C ALA A 7 -2.15 2.74 -3.89
N VAL A 8 -3.17 2.02 -4.41
CA VAL A 8 -3.06 0.58 -4.70
C VAL A 8 -2.04 0.34 -5.83
N ARG A 9 -2.05 1.13 -6.90
CA ARG A 9 -1.04 1.04 -7.96
C ARG A 9 0.37 1.31 -7.44
N HIS A 10 0.53 2.32 -6.58
CA HIS A 10 1.81 2.58 -5.92
C HIS A 10 2.30 1.37 -5.13
N PHE A 11 1.43 0.72 -4.35
CA PHE A 11 1.79 -0.46 -3.57
C PHE A 11 2.30 -1.61 -4.45
N ILE A 12 1.61 -1.88 -5.57
CA ILE A 12 2.00 -2.92 -6.52
C ILE A 12 3.37 -2.59 -7.14
N LEU A 13 3.56 -1.36 -7.62
CA LEU A 13 4.83 -0.88 -8.18
C LEU A 13 5.98 -0.93 -7.18
N ALA A 14 5.78 -0.39 -5.98
CA ALA A 14 6.81 -0.37 -4.94
C ALA A 14 7.22 -1.79 -4.52
N SER A 15 6.25 -2.73 -4.46
CA SER A 15 6.51 -4.14 -4.19
C SER A 15 7.31 -4.79 -5.32
N ALA A 16 6.96 -4.55 -6.58
CA ALA A 16 7.66 -5.07 -7.75
C ALA A 16 9.09 -4.50 -7.85
N ILE A 17 9.28 -3.20 -7.61
CA ILE A 17 10.59 -2.56 -7.56
C ILE A 17 11.46 -3.15 -6.43
N LEU A 18 10.87 -3.43 -5.27
CA LEU A 18 11.61 -4.09 -4.19
C LEU A 18 12.02 -5.52 -4.55
N LEU A 19 11.15 -6.26 -5.25
CA LEU A 19 11.46 -7.59 -5.77
C LEU A 19 12.62 -7.55 -6.79
N SER A 20 12.66 -6.57 -7.69
CA SER A 20 13.70 -6.45 -8.70
C SER A 20 15.10 -6.23 -8.09
N LYS A 21 15.18 -5.58 -6.93
CA LYS A 21 16.44 -5.28 -6.22
C LYS A 21 17.00 -6.48 -5.42
N GLN A 22 16.26 -7.59 -5.30
CA GLN A 22 16.68 -8.69 -4.40
C GLN A 22 16.88 -10.02 -5.14
N LYS A 23 17.97 -10.70 -4.78
CA LYS A 23 18.32 -12.02 -5.33
C LYS A 23 17.38 -13.15 -4.90
N ASN A 24 16.71 -13.03 -3.75
CA ASN A 24 15.80 -14.05 -3.22
C ASN A 24 14.41 -13.46 -3.00
N GLN A 25 13.57 -13.53 -4.04
CA GLN A 25 12.24 -12.96 -4.10
C GLN A 25 11.23 -13.64 -3.16
N SER A 26 11.38 -14.95 -2.91
CA SER A 26 10.42 -15.75 -2.13
C SER A 26 10.31 -15.37 -0.64
N ARG A 27 11.21 -14.53 -0.12
CA ARG A 27 11.25 -14.09 1.29
C ARG A 27 10.84 -12.63 1.49
N ILE A 28 10.32 -11.99 0.45
CA ILE A 28 9.92 -10.58 0.54
C ILE A 28 8.46 -10.49 0.88
N HIS A 29 8.18 -9.95 2.05
CA HIS A 29 6.83 -9.58 2.46
C HIS A 29 6.70 -8.07 2.43
N THR A 30 5.64 -7.56 1.80
CA THR A 30 5.33 -6.13 1.75
C THR A 30 3.92 -5.87 2.24
N HIS A 31 3.70 -4.67 2.76
CA HIS A 31 2.45 -4.32 3.38
C HIS A 31 1.92 -2.98 2.89
N MET A 32 0.61 -2.91 2.73
CA MET A 32 -0.17 -1.68 2.56
C MET A 32 -1.21 -1.60 3.68
N VAL A 33 -1.44 -0.41 4.19
CA VAL A 33 -2.49 -0.14 5.16
C VAL A 33 -3.47 0.88 4.61
N ILE A 34 -4.75 0.57 4.73
CA ILE A 34 -5.86 1.47 4.39
C ILE A 34 -6.64 1.79 5.66
N HIS A 35 -6.55 3.05 6.08
CA HIS A 35 -7.23 3.60 7.24
C HIS A 35 -8.08 4.80 6.82
N ALA A 36 -9.27 4.53 6.27
CA ALA A 36 -10.12 5.56 5.69
C ALA A 36 -11.35 5.92 6.54
N PHE A 37 -11.93 4.95 7.26
CA PHE A 37 -13.17 5.11 8.01
C PHE A 37 -13.12 4.50 9.40
N ARG A 38 -14.00 4.95 10.29
CA ARG A 38 -14.18 4.39 11.64
C ARG A 38 -15.18 3.23 11.63
N GLU A 39 -16.18 3.35 10.79
CA GLU A 39 -17.33 2.47 10.74
C GLU A 39 -16.92 1.15 10.08
N VAL A 40 -17.16 0.06 10.81
CA VAL A 40 -16.82 -1.31 10.37
C VAL A 40 -17.52 -1.68 9.06
N GLU A 41 -18.76 -1.23 8.88
CA GLU A 41 -19.55 -1.48 7.65
C GLU A 41 -18.86 -0.91 6.40
N LYS A 42 -18.25 0.27 6.52
CA LYS A 42 -17.52 0.90 5.42
C LYS A 42 -16.23 0.17 5.05
N HIS A 43 -15.63 -0.57 6.00
CA HIS A 43 -14.46 -1.38 5.72
C HIS A 43 -14.77 -2.52 4.73
N SER A 44 -15.94 -3.15 4.84
CA SER A 44 -16.37 -4.20 3.91
C SER A 44 -16.60 -3.64 2.49
N ILE A 45 -17.11 -2.41 2.38
CA ILE A 45 -17.27 -1.74 1.08
C ILE A 45 -15.91 -1.49 0.44
N ILE A 46 -14.94 -0.99 1.22
CA ILE A 46 -13.57 -0.76 0.72
C ILE A 46 -12.92 -2.09 0.34
N TYR A 47 -13.08 -3.13 1.15
CA TYR A 47 -12.55 -4.46 0.86
C TYR A 47 -13.02 -4.96 -0.51
N ASN A 48 -14.34 -4.96 -0.74
CA ASN A 48 -14.91 -5.41 -2.01
C ASN A 48 -14.42 -4.56 -3.18
N TRP A 49 -14.33 -3.25 -2.96
CA TRP A 49 -13.86 -2.33 -3.99
C TRP A 49 -12.37 -2.58 -4.33
N VAL A 50 -11.50 -2.76 -3.33
CA VAL A 50 -10.07 -3.06 -3.54
C VAL A 50 -9.91 -4.41 -4.22
N ALA A 51 -10.66 -5.43 -3.80
CA ALA A 51 -10.63 -6.76 -4.39
C ALA A 51 -10.99 -6.72 -5.89
N ASN A 52 -12.12 -6.08 -6.22
CA ASN A 52 -12.53 -5.92 -7.63
C ASN A 52 -11.52 -5.12 -8.45
N TYR A 53 -10.92 -4.08 -7.86
CA TYR A 53 -9.92 -3.28 -8.54
C TYR A 53 -8.64 -4.07 -8.83
N ILE A 54 -8.19 -4.92 -7.89
CA ILE A 54 -7.04 -5.81 -8.08
C ILE A 54 -7.30 -6.80 -9.21
N GLU A 55 -8.47 -7.42 -9.27
CA GLU A 55 -8.83 -8.32 -10.37
C GLU A 55 -8.84 -7.60 -11.73
N THR A 56 -9.39 -6.37 -11.77
CA THR A 56 -9.36 -5.55 -13.00
C THR A 56 -7.93 -5.24 -13.45
N ILE A 57 -7.05 -4.87 -12.51
CA ILE A 57 -5.64 -4.58 -12.81
C ILE A 57 -4.92 -5.85 -13.29
N LYS A 58 -5.21 -6.99 -12.66
CA LYS A 58 -4.60 -8.26 -13.03
C LYS A 58 -4.88 -8.60 -14.49
N GLY A 59 -6.14 -8.55 -14.91
CA GLY A 59 -6.51 -8.74 -16.30
C GLY A 59 -5.80 -7.76 -17.25
N SER A 60 -5.78 -6.46 -16.91
CA SER A 60 -5.10 -5.45 -17.74
C SER A 60 -3.59 -5.68 -17.87
N ILE A 61 -2.93 -6.21 -16.84
CA ILE A 61 -1.50 -6.54 -16.89
C ILE A 61 -1.28 -7.79 -17.75
N GLU A 62 -2.12 -8.82 -17.63
CA GLU A 62 -2.07 -10.01 -18.46
C GLU A 62 -2.22 -9.66 -19.95
N ASP A 63 -3.20 -8.81 -20.30
CA ASP A 63 -3.42 -8.31 -21.67
C ASP A 63 -2.19 -7.50 -22.17
N SER A 64 -1.56 -6.72 -21.30
CA SER A 64 -0.37 -5.95 -21.67
C SER A 64 0.87 -6.83 -21.84
N LEU A 65 1.01 -7.91 -21.08
CA LEU A 65 2.10 -8.87 -21.21
C LEU A 65 1.97 -9.71 -22.47
N SER A 66 0.73 -10.07 -22.85
CA SER A 66 0.42 -10.79 -24.10
C SER A 66 0.54 -9.90 -25.35
N GLY A 67 0.50 -8.58 -25.17
CA GLY A 67 0.53 -7.60 -26.26
C GLY A 67 -0.85 -7.27 -26.84
N GLU A 68 -1.93 -7.65 -26.16
CA GLU A 68 -3.30 -7.39 -26.58
C GLU A 68 -3.74 -5.95 -26.27
N SER A 69 -3.20 -5.33 -25.22
CA SER A 69 -3.45 -3.97 -24.80
C SER A 69 -2.21 -3.30 -24.22
N ASN A 70 -2.19 -1.97 -24.23
CA ASN A 70 -1.19 -1.16 -23.52
C ASN A 70 -1.79 -0.41 -22.31
N ASP A 71 -3.01 -0.69 -21.91
CA ASP A 71 -3.74 0.09 -20.92
C ASP A 71 -3.09 0.03 -19.54
N ALA A 72 -2.66 -1.14 -19.10
CA ALA A 72 -1.93 -1.27 -17.83
C ALA A 72 -0.60 -0.53 -17.88
N PHE A 73 0.12 -0.60 -18.99
CA PHE A 73 1.38 0.12 -19.17
C PHE A 73 1.17 1.63 -18.99
N VAL A 74 0.21 2.23 -19.68
CA VAL A 74 -0.10 3.67 -19.59
C VAL A 74 -0.52 4.05 -18.16
N LEU A 75 -1.42 3.27 -17.56
CA LEU A 75 -1.97 3.53 -16.23
C LEU A 75 -0.89 3.50 -15.13
N PHE A 76 -0.03 2.50 -15.16
CA PHE A 76 1.04 2.35 -14.17
C PHE A 76 2.22 3.27 -14.43
N PHE A 77 2.51 3.61 -15.69
CA PHE A 77 3.56 4.56 -16.04
C PHE A 77 3.29 5.96 -15.48
N ASP A 78 2.04 6.42 -15.50
CA ASP A 78 1.66 7.68 -14.83
C ASP A 78 1.94 7.63 -13.32
N THR A 79 1.53 6.53 -12.66
CA THR A 79 1.79 6.34 -11.22
C THR A 79 3.29 6.25 -10.92
N TYR A 80 4.04 5.54 -11.74
CA TYR A 80 5.49 5.40 -11.63
C TYR A 80 6.19 6.76 -11.73
N ASN A 81 5.83 7.58 -12.71
CA ASN A 81 6.43 8.90 -12.89
C ASN A 81 6.13 9.87 -11.74
N LYS A 82 4.93 9.82 -11.18
CA LYS A 82 4.50 10.71 -10.10
C LYS A 82 5.01 10.27 -8.72
N CYS A 83 5.28 8.99 -8.53
CA CYS A 83 5.57 8.45 -7.20
C CYS A 83 7.04 8.22 -6.91
N PHE A 84 7.86 7.95 -7.91
CA PHE A 84 9.24 7.55 -7.69
C PHE A 84 10.23 8.59 -8.18
N THR A 85 11.37 8.70 -7.47
CA THR A 85 12.47 9.60 -7.80
C THR A 85 13.23 9.12 -9.03
N ASP A 86 14.01 9.99 -9.63
CA ASP A 86 14.81 9.65 -10.82
C ASP A 86 15.86 8.57 -10.52
N ASP A 87 16.39 8.54 -9.28
CA ASP A 87 17.31 7.48 -8.84
C ASP A 87 16.62 6.10 -8.83
N VAL A 88 15.39 6.01 -8.31
CA VAL A 88 14.60 4.77 -8.36
C VAL A 88 14.32 4.35 -9.81
N LYS A 89 13.95 5.31 -10.66
CA LYS A 89 13.63 5.07 -12.08
C LYS A 89 14.83 4.58 -12.87
N GLN A 90 16.00 5.13 -12.59
CA GLN A 90 17.25 4.71 -13.23
C GLN A 90 17.65 3.29 -12.85
N ASN A 91 17.45 2.91 -11.58
CA ASN A 91 17.83 1.59 -11.06
C ASN A 91 16.77 0.50 -11.28
N SER A 92 15.54 0.88 -11.58
CA SER A 92 14.41 -0.02 -11.82
C SER A 92 13.50 0.56 -12.92
N PRO A 93 13.93 0.51 -14.19
CA PRO A 93 13.20 1.09 -15.30
C PRO A 93 11.82 0.45 -15.48
N PHE A 94 10.88 1.25 -16.00
CA PHE A 94 9.53 0.77 -16.27
C PHE A 94 9.51 0.05 -17.62
N ASP A 95 9.74 -1.26 -17.56
CA ASP A 95 9.86 -2.14 -18.72
C ASP A 95 8.98 -3.40 -18.59
N LYS A 96 9.06 -4.29 -19.53
CA LYS A 96 8.33 -5.56 -19.53
C LYS A 96 8.71 -6.45 -18.33
N HIS A 97 9.95 -6.37 -17.85
CA HIS A 97 10.39 -7.14 -16.69
C HIS A 97 9.70 -6.64 -15.41
N LEU A 98 9.62 -5.31 -15.21
CA LEU A 98 8.88 -4.75 -14.07
C LEU A 98 7.40 -5.11 -14.14
N LEU A 99 6.80 -5.10 -15.34
CA LEU A 99 5.42 -5.51 -15.54
C LEU A 99 5.20 -6.99 -15.15
N GLN A 100 6.14 -7.88 -15.47
CA GLN A 100 6.10 -9.29 -15.03
C GLN A 100 6.17 -9.39 -13.51
N LEU A 101 7.05 -8.64 -12.84
CA LEU A 101 7.12 -8.64 -11.37
C LEU A 101 5.84 -8.09 -10.73
N MET A 102 5.15 -7.15 -11.38
CA MET A 102 3.84 -6.68 -10.91
C MET A 102 2.78 -7.79 -11.01
N SER A 103 2.80 -8.61 -12.06
CA SER A 103 1.96 -9.80 -12.16
C SER A 103 2.24 -10.79 -11.02
N ASP A 104 3.51 -11.06 -10.73
CA ASP A 104 3.92 -11.93 -9.61
C ASP A 104 3.45 -11.39 -8.24
N VAL A 105 3.50 -10.07 -8.04
CA VAL A 105 2.94 -9.41 -6.85
C VAL A 105 1.44 -9.64 -6.75
N LEU A 106 0.70 -9.46 -7.84
CA LEU A 106 -0.76 -9.62 -7.87
C LEU A 106 -1.19 -11.06 -7.59
N ASP A 107 -0.46 -12.06 -8.07
CA ASP A 107 -0.72 -13.47 -7.76
C ASP A 107 -0.52 -13.81 -6.28
N ASN A 108 0.34 -13.05 -5.61
CA ASN A 108 0.69 -13.22 -4.21
C ASN A 108 0.17 -12.11 -3.29
N ILE A 109 -0.82 -11.34 -3.75
CA ILE A 109 -1.47 -10.30 -2.95
C ILE A 109 -2.64 -10.89 -2.16
N GLY A 110 -2.75 -10.50 -0.89
CA GLY A 110 -3.87 -10.81 -0.01
C GLY A 110 -4.49 -9.53 0.54
N ILE A 111 -5.78 -9.57 0.81
CA ILE A 111 -6.52 -8.47 1.45
C ILE A 111 -7.06 -8.98 2.76
N ALA A 112 -6.74 -8.30 3.85
CA ALA A 112 -7.20 -8.63 5.19
C ALA A 112 -8.08 -7.50 5.75
N LEU A 113 -9.30 -7.87 6.14
CA LEU A 113 -10.19 -6.99 6.87
C LEU A 113 -9.92 -7.15 8.37
N HIS A 114 -9.60 -6.05 9.05
CA HIS A 114 -9.31 -6.09 10.47
C HIS A 114 -10.33 -5.27 11.25
N ASN A 115 -11.36 -5.94 11.68
CA ASN A 115 -12.38 -5.38 12.55
C ASN A 115 -12.08 -5.85 13.98
N GLY A 116 -12.00 -4.93 14.94
CA GLY A 116 -11.61 -5.24 16.32
C GLY A 116 -12.48 -6.25 17.07
N LYS A 117 -13.54 -6.78 16.44
CA LYS A 117 -14.41 -7.85 16.95
C LYS A 117 -14.01 -9.25 16.47
N ASP A 118 -13.23 -9.36 15.41
CA ASP A 118 -12.86 -10.63 14.78
C ASP A 118 -11.51 -11.13 15.28
N GLN A 119 -11.42 -11.50 16.56
CA GLN A 119 -10.23 -12.21 17.07
C GLN A 119 -10.11 -13.64 16.49
N GLY A 120 -11.19 -14.17 15.91
CA GLY A 120 -11.25 -15.54 15.34
C GLY A 120 -10.76 -15.69 13.91
N THR A 121 -10.62 -14.61 13.14
CA THR A 121 -10.25 -14.68 11.71
C THR A 121 -8.74 -14.70 11.46
N ARG A 122 -7.90 -14.60 12.47
CA ARG A 122 -6.43 -14.67 12.32
C ARG A 122 -5.95 -16.00 11.73
N ASP A 123 -6.64 -17.09 12.02
CA ASP A 123 -6.21 -18.43 11.57
C ASP A 123 -6.67 -18.80 10.17
N SER A 124 -7.61 -18.08 9.58
CA SER A 124 -8.12 -18.35 8.22
C SER A 124 -7.51 -17.48 7.13
N ILE A 125 -6.77 -16.43 7.49
CA ILE A 125 -6.09 -15.58 6.52
C ILE A 125 -4.83 -16.32 6.06
N LYS A 126 -4.88 -16.92 4.88
CA LYS A 126 -3.66 -17.37 4.20
C LYS A 126 -2.78 -16.14 3.98
N PHE A 127 -1.75 -16.00 4.80
CA PHE A 127 -0.78 -14.91 4.64
C PHE A 127 -0.11 -15.04 3.28
N LYS A 128 -0.42 -14.10 2.42
CA LYS A 128 0.25 -13.92 1.15
C LYS A 128 1.51 -13.07 1.34
N SER A 129 2.44 -13.12 0.42
CA SER A 129 3.68 -12.33 0.50
C SER A 129 3.42 -10.83 0.48
N HIS A 130 2.36 -10.38 -0.19
CA HIS A 130 2.00 -8.97 -0.29
C HIS A 130 0.61 -8.78 0.33
N GLN A 131 0.51 -7.97 1.39
CA GLN A 131 -0.72 -7.84 2.16
C GLN A 131 -1.26 -6.42 2.17
N ILE A 132 -2.54 -6.28 1.87
CA ILE A 132 -3.31 -5.04 2.08
C ILE A 132 -4.19 -5.23 3.31
N TYR A 133 -3.97 -4.41 4.32
CA TYR A 133 -4.77 -4.39 5.53
C TYR A 133 -5.77 -3.24 5.49
N ILE A 134 -7.03 -3.55 5.77
CA ILE A 134 -8.12 -2.56 5.82
C ILE A 134 -8.71 -2.57 7.23
N GLY A 135 -8.72 -1.42 7.91
CA GLY A 135 -9.32 -1.30 9.24
C GLY A 135 -8.85 -0.10 10.03
N ALA A 136 -9.50 0.18 11.16
CA ALA A 136 -9.22 1.33 12.01
C ALA A 136 -8.30 1.02 13.20
N GLN A 137 -8.43 -0.15 13.82
CA GLN A 137 -7.74 -0.46 15.09
C GLN A 137 -6.37 -1.12 14.93
N LEU A 138 -6.02 -1.58 13.75
CA LEU A 138 -4.72 -2.23 13.45
C LEU A 138 -3.53 -1.38 13.85
N LEU A 139 -3.71 -0.08 13.71
CA LEU A 139 -2.64 0.89 13.81
C LEU A 139 -2.50 1.44 15.24
N GLU A 140 -3.48 1.17 16.11
CA GLU A 140 -3.49 1.68 17.48
C GLU A 140 -2.80 0.74 18.49
N ARG A 141 -2.52 -0.53 18.13
CA ARG A 141 -2.07 -1.54 19.09
C ARG A 141 -0.76 -2.25 18.69
N GLY A 142 0.29 -1.50 18.41
CA GLY A 142 1.64 -2.06 18.40
C GLY A 142 1.94 -3.12 17.34
N ILE A 143 1.19 -3.16 16.24
CA ILE A 143 1.53 -4.02 15.11
C ILE A 143 2.69 -3.39 14.36
N THR A 144 3.80 -4.11 14.26
CA THR A 144 4.95 -3.70 13.46
C THR A 144 4.85 -4.34 12.08
N PHE A 145 4.82 -3.53 11.05
CA PHE A 145 4.89 -3.99 9.66
C PHE A 145 6.34 -3.89 9.19
N ASP A 146 6.95 -4.99 8.83
CA ASP A 146 8.36 -5.04 8.47
C ASP A 146 8.69 -4.20 7.22
N ARG A 147 7.81 -4.22 6.22
CA ARG A 147 7.92 -3.45 4.96
C ARG A 147 6.58 -2.85 4.59
N LEU A 148 6.15 -1.83 5.34
CA LEU A 148 4.98 -1.01 5.00
C LEU A 148 5.40 -0.01 3.91
N LEU A 149 5.06 -0.29 2.67
CA LEU A 149 5.44 0.56 1.53
C LEU A 149 4.39 1.64 1.23
N THR A 150 3.12 1.35 1.52
CA THR A 150 2.03 2.27 1.20
C THR A 150 1.07 2.40 2.37
N THR A 151 0.77 3.62 2.74
CA THR A 151 -0.26 3.92 3.72
C THR A 151 -1.28 4.87 3.10
N TYR A 152 -2.53 4.48 3.09
CA TYR A 152 -3.67 5.33 2.72
C TYR A 152 -4.40 5.73 4.01
N PHE A 153 -4.24 6.99 4.39
CA PHE A 153 -4.71 7.52 5.68
C PHE A 153 -5.47 8.81 5.45
N THR A 154 -6.81 8.74 5.43
CA THR A 154 -7.67 9.89 5.13
C THR A 154 -8.55 10.28 6.32
N ARG A 155 -8.31 9.68 7.48
CA ARG A 155 -9.07 9.94 8.68
C ARG A 155 -8.19 10.51 9.79
N TRP A 156 -8.52 11.71 10.23
CA TRP A 156 -7.96 12.31 11.44
C TRP A 156 -8.89 12.08 12.65
N PRO A 157 -8.37 11.77 13.84
CA PRO A 157 -9.20 11.75 15.05
C PRO A 157 -9.68 13.16 15.33
N ARG A 158 -10.99 13.35 15.55
CA ARG A 158 -11.52 14.65 15.97
C ARG A 158 -10.95 15.01 17.33
N SER A 159 -10.46 16.21 17.49
CA SER A 159 -10.09 17.09 18.62
C SER A 159 -9.59 16.52 19.96
N ASP A 160 -9.90 15.29 20.35
CA ASP A 160 -9.53 14.73 21.66
C ASP A 160 -8.49 13.60 21.57
N GLY A 161 -7.94 13.36 20.38
CA GLY A 161 -6.86 12.41 20.19
C GLY A 161 -5.57 12.96 20.80
N ASN A 162 -5.13 12.39 21.93
CA ASN A 162 -3.86 12.70 22.52
C ASN A 162 -2.76 12.76 21.46
N MET A 163 -1.97 13.83 21.48
CA MET A 163 -0.76 14.04 20.67
C MET A 163 0.11 12.76 20.63
N ASP A 164 0.14 12.00 21.73
CA ASP A 164 0.77 10.69 21.86
C ASP A 164 0.22 9.65 20.87
N THR A 165 -1.08 9.62 20.59
CA THR A 165 -1.68 8.70 19.60
C THR A 165 -1.21 9.03 18.17
N ASN A 166 -1.03 10.30 17.85
CA ASN A 166 -0.58 10.74 16.53
C ASN A 166 0.93 10.48 16.35
N LEU A 167 1.73 10.70 17.37
CA LEU A 167 3.14 10.32 17.39
C LEU A 167 3.34 8.80 17.33
N GLN A 168 2.48 8.01 17.98
CA GLN A 168 2.50 6.55 17.87
C GLN A 168 2.20 6.09 16.43
N ARG A 169 1.33 6.80 15.71
CA ARG A 169 1.06 6.54 14.28
C ARG A 169 2.25 6.92 13.41
N ALA A 170 2.95 8.02 13.71
CA ALA A 170 4.16 8.40 12.99
C ALA A 170 5.28 7.34 13.09
N ARG A 171 5.28 6.47 14.13
CA ARG A 171 6.21 5.33 14.26
C ARG A 171 6.10 4.32 13.11
N TRP A 172 4.99 4.27 12.38
CA TRP A 172 4.87 3.38 11.21
C TRP A 172 5.84 3.75 10.10
N PHE A 173 6.27 5.00 10.04
CA PHE A 173 7.20 5.53 9.03
C PHE A 173 8.65 5.51 9.48
N GLY A 174 8.95 5.20 10.76
CA GLY A 174 10.30 5.22 11.32
C GLY A 174 11.15 3.99 11.00
N TYR A 175 12.48 4.16 11.04
CA TYR A 175 13.52 3.10 10.99
C TYR A 175 13.64 2.28 9.69
N ARG A 176 13.23 2.82 8.52
CA ARG A 176 13.18 2.07 7.26
C ARG A 176 14.07 2.67 6.18
N LEU A 177 15.25 3.11 6.53
CA LEU A 177 16.20 3.77 5.62
C LEU A 177 16.51 2.97 4.35
N LYS A 178 16.50 1.63 4.43
CA LYS A 178 16.90 0.75 3.30
C LYS A 178 15.96 0.81 2.08
N TYR A 179 14.73 1.30 2.23
CA TYR A 179 13.72 1.39 1.18
C TYR A 179 12.80 2.60 1.36
N ALA A 180 13.35 3.65 1.99
CA ALA A 180 12.61 4.88 2.25
C ALA A 180 12.07 5.52 0.95
N GLU A 181 12.82 5.38 -0.15
CA GLU A 181 12.43 5.87 -1.47
C GLU A 181 11.19 5.18 -2.07
N LEU A 182 10.82 4.02 -1.52
CA LEU A 182 9.63 3.25 -1.93
C LEU A 182 8.43 3.46 -1.00
N ILE A 183 8.59 4.19 0.10
CA ILE A 183 7.52 4.43 1.06
C ILE A 183 6.73 5.67 0.67
N LYS A 184 5.38 5.55 0.67
CA LYS A 184 4.50 6.69 0.42
C LYS A 184 3.29 6.70 1.34
N LEU A 185 2.99 7.90 1.84
CA LEU A 185 1.75 8.21 2.57
C LEU A 185 0.81 8.95 1.63
N PHE A 186 -0.38 8.41 1.46
CA PHE A 186 -1.51 9.05 0.77
C PHE A 186 -2.48 9.56 1.84
N THR A 187 -2.64 10.85 1.91
CA THR A 187 -3.44 11.49 2.96
C THR A 187 -4.09 12.77 2.43
N THR A 188 -4.94 13.39 3.25
CA THR A 188 -5.49 14.72 2.94
C THR A 188 -4.46 15.80 3.27
N GLU A 189 -4.58 16.95 2.62
CA GLU A 189 -3.72 18.12 2.87
C GLU A 189 -3.71 18.50 4.36
N THR A 190 -4.88 18.61 4.97
CA THR A 190 -5.02 18.91 6.40
C THR A 190 -4.22 17.95 7.30
N ILE A 191 -4.24 16.64 6.99
CA ILE A 191 -3.48 15.63 7.77
C ILE A 191 -1.98 15.76 7.49
N ALA A 192 -1.59 16.05 6.26
CA ALA A 192 -0.20 16.28 5.89
C ALA A 192 0.40 17.47 6.64
N ASP A 193 -0.31 18.58 6.72
CA ASP A 193 0.09 19.80 7.45
C ASP A 193 0.29 19.51 8.95
N GLU A 194 -0.62 18.76 9.55
CA GLU A 194 -0.50 18.35 10.95
C GLU A 194 0.72 17.44 11.21
N PHE A 195 1.00 16.49 10.32
CA PHE A 195 2.21 15.68 10.42
C PHE A 195 3.49 16.50 10.26
N SER A 196 3.49 17.48 9.37
CA SER A 196 4.62 18.39 9.16
C SER A 196 4.88 19.22 10.41
N PHE A 197 3.83 19.80 11.00
CA PHE A 197 3.94 20.54 12.28
C PHE A 197 4.50 19.69 13.41
N LEU A 198 4.05 18.42 13.54
CA LEU A 198 4.55 17.50 14.56
C LEU A 198 6.02 17.09 14.34
N ALA A 199 6.51 17.09 13.10
CA ALA A 199 7.89 16.75 12.78
C ALA A 199 8.89 17.88 13.08
N GLU A 200 8.41 19.13 13.21
CA GLU A 200 9.21 20.32 13.51
C GLU A 200 9.34 20.58 15.02
N MET A 201 8.57 19.90 15.87
CA MET A 201 8.63 19.99 17.34
C MET A 201 9.68 19.05 17.94
#